data_46e208148bd4441bf56f92acffcfd6b5
#
_entry.id   46e208148bd4441bf56f92acffcfd6b5
#
_cell.length_a   1.000
_cell.length_b   1.000
_cell.length_c   1.000
_cell.angle_alpha   90.00
_cell.angle_beta   90.00
_cell.angle_gamma   90.00
#
_symmetry.space_group_name_H-M   'P 1'
#
loop_
_entity.id
_entity.type
_entity.pdbx_description
1 polymer ?
#
loop_
_entity_poly.entity_id
_entity_poly.type
_entity_poly.pdbx_seq_one_letter_code
_entity_poly.pdbx_strand_id
1 'polypeptide(L)'
;ETSSDEMVGHFYAYSNYFDLVADDEEKKLIASVVKKILDHILDNKFRLVDTDGVPTTWANWDPDLLNNDHKWIYEKGTNSLQILTFLKAGYHITGDKRYEDAFEYLIRDKHFAMNLMQYKILDGHLLHIDDNHDFLMISLLMRYVDDPKLRSVFAMGLTHHWDDEKAEHNAFFNFVYGACTGEQCDIETSVDELADYPMDQILWTLYNSWRDLDWDMRPTEVGMIPQLYHPLPAHERRINSCDSNRFIADSGIAGEAERLFTKSDDPTAFTMFPGTGDDHGMYLMACTNYTHPYWFARYYGLIEEAE
;
A
#
# COMPACT_ATOMS: atom_id res chain seq x y z
N GLU A 1 18.76 -2.34 -7.90
CA GLU A 1 17.57 -1.68 -8.44
C GLU A 1 16.61 -1.42 -7.30
N THR A 2 16.06 -0.21 -7.20
CA THR A 2 14.97 0.12 -6.27
C THR A 2 13.65 0.23 -7.05
N SER A 3 12.53 0.10 -6.37
CA SER A 3 11.20 0.11 -7.01
C SER A 3 10.32 1.27 -6.52
N SER A 4 9.12 1.36 -7.07
CA SER A 4 8.08 2.27 -6.60
C SER A 4 7.69 1.98 -5.14
N ASP A 5 7.74 0.73 -4.73
CA ASP A 5 7.31 0.25 -3.42
C ASP A 5 8.18 0.81 -2.30
N GLU A 6 9.50 0.79 -2.49
CA GLU A 6 10.41 1.42 -1.53
C GLU A 6 10.16 2.93 -1.43
N MET A 7 9.81 3.57 -2.55
CA MET A 7 9.47 5.00 -2.51
C MET A 7 8.19 5.27 -1.72
N VAL A 8 7.19 4.40 -1.82
CA VAL A 8 5.97 4.48 -0.98
C VAL A 8 6.35 4.45 0.50
N GLY A 9 7.13 3.46 0.91
CA GLY A 9 7.59 3.32 2.29
C GLY A 9 8.38 4.54 2.77
N HIS A 10 9.28 5.05 1.95
CA HIS A 10 10.08 6.22 2.27
C HIS A 10 9.23 7.49 2.44
N PHE A 11 8.36 7.80 1.49
CA PHE A 11 7.53 9.00 1.58
C PHE A 11 6.52 8.92 2.71
N TYR A 12 5.97 7.74 2.98
CA TYR A 12 5.10 7.54 4.13
C TYR A 12 5.83 7.79 5.45
N ALA A 13 7.02 7.21 5.59
CA ALA A 13 7.84 7.38 6.79
C ALA A 13 8.32 8.82 6.97
N TYR A 14 8.87 9.43 5.92
CA TYR A 14 9.37 10.81 6.00
C TYR A 14 8.27 11.80 6.35
N SER A 15 7.09 11.67 5.76
CA SER A 15 5.97 12.55 6.02
C SER A 15 5.48 12.46 7.45
N ASN A 16 5.26 11.24 7.94
CA ASN A 16 4.80 11.04 9.31
C ASN A 16 5.85 11.46 10.34
N TYR A 17 7.11 11.13 10.12
CA TYR A 17 8.19 11.52 11.03
C TYR A 17 8.37 13.05 11.05
N PHE A 18 8.34 13.69 9.89
CA PHE A 18 8.43 15.15 9.76
C PHE A 18 7.33 15.87 10.53
N ASP A 19 6.10 15.41 10.40
CA ASP A 19 4.94 16.08 10.99
C ASP A 19 4.80 15.82 12.50
N LEU A 20 5.13 14.62 12.95
CA LEU A 20 4.76 14.15 14.29
C LEU A 20 5.91 14.08 15.28
N VAL A 21 7.14 13.95 14.83
CA VAL A 21 8.27 13.59 15.71
C VAL A 21 9.48 14.49 15.53
N ALA A 22 9.84 14.81 14.29
CA ALA A 22 11.12 15.44 13.95
C ALA A 22 11.32 16.82 14.58
N ASP A 23 12.50 17.05 15.14
CA ASP A 23 12.95 18.38 15.52
C ASP A 23 13.40 19.21 14.31
N ASP A 24 13.80 20.46 14.53
CA ASP A 24 14.15 21.38 13.44
C ASP A 24 15.37 20.94 12.63
N GLU A 25 16.33 20.23 13.22
CA GLU A 25 17.51 19.73 12.51
C GLU A 25 17.15 18.47 11.71
N GLU A 26 16.36 17.60 12.26
CA GLU A 26 15.85 16.41 11.59
C GLU A 26 14.94 16.80 10.42
N LYS A 27 14.08 17.81 10.58
CA LYS A 27 13.27 18.36 9.49
C LYS A 27 14.12 18.85 8.32
N LYS A 28 15.23 19.53 8.60
CA LYS A 28 16.17 19.97 7.53
C LYS A 28 16.80 18.77 6.82
N LEU A 29 17.16 17.73 7.57
CA LEU A 29 17.73 16.52 6.98
C LEU A 29 16.72 15.82 6.07
N ILE A 30 15.50 15.62 6.56
CA ILE A 30 14.40 15.02 5.78
C ILE A 30 14.15 15.82 4.50
N ALA A 31 14.01 17.15 4.63
CA ALA A 31 13.81 18.03 3.50
C ALA A 31 14.94 17.90 2.46
N SER A 32 16.18 17.77 2.91
CA SER A 32 17.33 17.56 2.02
C SER A 32 17.25 16.23 1.27
N VAL A 33 16.81 15.15 1.92
CA VAL A 33 16.67 13.83 1.29
C VAL A 33 15.51 13.83 0.30
N VAL A 34 14.34 14.28 0.74
CA VAL A 34 13.14 14.37 -0.10
C VAL A 34 13.41 15.22 -1.36
N LYS A 35 14.13 16.34 -1.18
CA LYS A 35 14.50 17.19 -2.32
C LYS A 35 15.36 16.44 -3.33
N LYS A 36 16.36 15.69 -2.88
CA LYS A 36 17.23 14.94 -3.81
C LYS A 36 16.47 13.88 -4.58
N ILE A 37 15.54 13.20 -3.92
CA ILE A 37 14.73 12.17 -4.57
C ILE A 37 13.81 12.80 -5.62
N LEU A 38 13.05 13.82 -5.25
CA LEU A 38 12.10 14.45 -6.16
C LEU A 38 12.76 15.22 -7.31
N ASP A 39 13.88 15.91 -7.05
CA ASP A 39 14.65 16.53 -8.12
C ASP A 39 15.11 15.48 -9.13
N HIS A 40 15.63 14.34 -8.65
CA HIS A 40 16.02 13.24 -9.53
C HIS A 40 14.84 12.70 -10.36
N ILE A 41 13.70 12.47 -9.75
CA ILE A 41 12.49 11.98 -10.44
C ILE A 41 12.04 12.98 -11.50
N LEU A 42 11.98 14.26 -11.19
CA LEU A 42 11.54 15.29 -12.13
C LEU A 42 12.56 15.52 -13.26
N ASP A 43 13.84 15.51 -12.95
CA ASP A 43 14.92 15.68 -13.95
C ASP A 43 14.96 14.50 -14.93
N ASN A 44 14.48 13.33 -14.52
CA ASN A 44 14.39 12.11 -15.33
C ASN A 44 12.97 11.84 -15.85
N LYS A 45 12.15 12.88 -16.06
CA LYS A 45 10.80 12.76 -16.66
C LYS A 45 9.87 11.85 -15.87
N PHE A 46 9.81 12.07 -14.58
CA PHE A 46 9.01 11.27 -13.64
C PHE A 46 9.41 9.80 -13.58
N ARG A 47 10.70 9.50 -13.63
CA ARG A 47 11.25 8.15 -13.51
C ARG A 47 12.36 8.11 -12.49
N LEU A 48 12.48 6.99 -11.83
CA LEU A 48 13.67 6.69 -11.06
C LEU A 48 14.68 6.02 -11.99
N VAL A 49 15.89 6.59 -12.05
CA VAL A 49 16.97 6.13 -12.92
C VAL A 49 18.11 5.62 -12.05
N ASP A 50 18.55 4.40 -12.30
CA ASP A 50 19.64 3.79 -11.57
C ASP A 50 21.01 4.39 -11.93
N THR A 51 22.04 4.04 -11.20
CA THR A 51 23.40 4.57 -11.35
C THR A 51 24.03 4.28 -12.70
N ASP A 52 23.54 3.30 -13.43
CA ASP A 52 23.94 2.96 -14.79
C ASP A 52 23.27 3.85 -15.87
N GLY A 53 22.36 4.74 -15.46
CA GLY A 53 21.60 5.61 -16.35
C GLY A 53 20.36 4.95 -16.95
N VAL A 54 19.99 3.76 -16.51
CA VAL A 54 18.80 3.05 -16.98
C VAL A 54 17.63 3.28 -16.00
N PRO A 55 16.42 3.60 -16.48
CA PRO A 55 15.25 3.67 -15.63
C PRO A 55 14.96 2.32 -14.96
N THR A 56 14.59 2.35 -13.69
CA THR A 56 14.17 1.14 -12.98
C THR A 56 12.88 0.59 -13.60
N THR A 57 12.62 -0.67 -13.36
CA THR A 57 11.47 -1.37 -13.99
C THR A 57 10.13 -0.79 -13.55
N TRP A 58 9.96 -0.59 -12.23
CA TRP A 58 8.65 -0.28 -11.65
C TRP A 58 8.47 1.18 -11.23
N ALA A 59 9.55 1.88 -10.84
CA ALA A 59 9.48 3.27 -10.40
C ALA A 59 9.37 4.23 -11.59
N ASN A 60 8.25 4.16 -12.26
CA ASN A 60 7.94 4.90 -13.46
C ASN A 60 6.59 5.60 -13.33
N TRP A 61 6.65 6.91 -13.25
CA TRP A 61 5.49 7.78 -13.12
C TRP A 61 5.33 8.72 -14.33
N ASP A 62 5.99 8.39 -15.43
CA ASP A 62 5.95 9.19 -16.67
C ASP A 62 4.50 9.27 -17.19
N PRO A 63 3.92 10.49 -17.25
CA PRO A 63 2.51 10.66 -17.60
C PRO A 63 2.18 10.21 -19.02
N ASP A 64 3.12 10.23 -19.93
CA ASP A 64 2.86 9.78 -21.30
C ASP A 64 2.82 8.26 -21.38
N LEU A 65 3.59 7.56 -20.56
CA LEU A 65 3.52 6.11 -20.46
C LEU A 65 2.27 5.67 -19.70
N LEU A 66 2.02 6.20 -18.50
CA LEU A 66 0.88 5.80 -17.69
C LEU A 66 -0.45 6.05 -18.41
N ASN A 67 -0.57 7.12 -19.17
CA ASN A 67 -1.81 7.43 -19.87
C ASN A 67 -1.98 6.74 -21.22
N ASN A 68 -0.91 6.38 -21.91
CA ASN A 68 -0.99 6.00 -23.32
C ASN A 68 -0.42 4.63 -23.65
N ASP A 69 0.43 4.05 -22.79
CA ASP A 69 0.99 2.72 -23.04
C ASP A 69 0.17 1.67 -22.30
N HIS A 70 -0.43 0.75 -23.05
CA HIS A 70 -1.27 -0.32 -22.50
C HIS A 70 -0.54 -1.26 -21.52
N LYS A 71 0.77 -1.28 -21.54
CA LYS A 71 1.55 -2.07 -20.58
C LYS A 71 1.41 -1.56 -19.14
N TRP A 72 1.08 -0.29 -18.99
CA TRP A 72 0.93 0.38 -17.70
C TRP A 72 -0.50 0.46 -17.22
N ILE A 73 -1.42 -0.21 -17.89
CA ILE A 73 -2.85 -0.08 -17.58
C ILE A 73 -3.19 -0.54 -16.16
N TYR A 74 -2.46 -1.53 -15.65
CA TYR A 74 -2.67 -2.07 -14.30
C TYR A 74 -2.05 -1.19 -13.21
N GLU A 75 -0.93 -0.56 -13.51
CA GLU A 75 -0.18 0.30 -12.59
C GLU A 75 -0.63 1.76 -12.65
N LYS A 76 -1.51 2.08 -13.59
CA LYS A 76 -1.87 3.46 -13.91
C LYS A 76 -2.45 4.20 -12.72
N GLY A 77 -3.37 3.59 -11.99
CA GLY A 77 -4.01 4.16 -10.81
C GLY A 77 -3.01 4.36 -9.68
N THR A 78 -2.40 3.28 -9.26
CA THR A 78 -1.41 3.23 -8.17
C THR A 78 -0.23 4.18 -8.42
N ASN A 79 0.40 4.10 -9.58
CA ASN A 79 1.54 4.98 -9.88
C ASN A 79 1.13 6.45 -10.01
N SER A 80 -0.09 6.74 -10.49
CA SER A 80 -0.59 8.12 -10.48
C SER A 80 -0.79 8.64 -9.05
N LEU A 81 -1.34 7.82 -8.16
CA LEU A 81 -1.49 8.16 -6.76
C LEU A 81 -0.14 8.39 -6.07
N GLN A 82 0.81 7.50 -6.29
CA GLN A 82 2.16 7.61 -5.72
C GLN A 82 2.79 8.96 -6.04
N ILE A 83 2.91 9.31 -7.33
CA ILE A 83 3.59 10.54 -7.70
C ILE A 83 2.86 11.80 -7.24
N LEU A 84 1.53 11.82 -7.28
CA LEU A 84 0.76 12.94 -6.75
C LEU A 84 1.02 13.12 -5.25
N THR A 85 1.08 12.02 -4.51
CA THR A 85 1.39 12.04 -3.08
C THR A 85 2.82 12.50 -2.82
N PHE A 86 3.80 11.96 -3.54
CA PHE A 86 5.20 12.35 -3.39
C PHE A 86 5.41 13.84 -3.63
N LEU A 87 4.78 14.40 -4.65
CA LEU A 87 4.88 15.82 -4.97
C LEU A 87 4.24 16.70 -3.90
N LYS A 88 3.05 16.34 -3.40
CA LYS A 88 2.39 17.10 -2.32
C LYS A 88 3.15 17.00 -1.00
N ALA A 89 3.62 15.80 -0.64
CA ALA A 89 4.49 15.63 0.51
C ALA A 89 5.81 16.41 0.36
N GLY A 90 6.39 16.35 -0.82
CA GLY A 90 7.61 17.10 -1.12
C GLY A 90 7.45 18.60 -1.01
N TYR A 91 6.36 19.16 -1.53
CA TYR A 91 6.04 20.56 -1.35
C TYR A 91 5.82 20.94 0.12
N HIS A 92 5.07 20.12 0.86
CA HIS A 92 4.85 20.34 2.28
C HIS A 92 6.17 20.33 3.09
N ILE A 93 7.04 19.35 2.84
CA ILE A 93 8.29 19.16 3.58
C ILE A 93 9.32 20.21 3.22
N THR A 94 9.42 20.60 1.95
CA THR A 94 10.53 21.45 1.46
C THR A 94 10.15 22.88 1.17
N GLY A 95 8.87 23.17 0.92
CA GLY A 95 8.39 24.45 0.44
C GLY A 95 8.78 24.76 -1.02
N ASP A 96 9.39 23.81 -1.75
CA ASP A 96 9.83 24.03 -3.13
C ASP A 96 8.67 23.99 -4.11
N LYS A 97 8.34 25.12 -4.68
CA LYS A 97 7.22 25.27 -5.61
C LYS A 97 7.31 24.39 -6.86
N ARG A 98 8.48 23.92 -7.23
CA ARG A 98 8.66 23.02 -8.37
C ARG A 98 7.78 21.77 -8.22
N TYR A 99 7.61 21.28 -7.01
CA TYR A 99 6.79 20.09 -6.74
C TYR A 99 5.30 20.39 -6.83
N GLU A 100 4.87 21.55 -6.35
CA GLU A 100 3.48 21.98 -6.52
C GLU A 100 3.14 22.24 -7.98
N ASP A 101 4.04 22.90 -8.72
CA ASP A 101 3.85 23.17 -10.14
C ASP A 101 3.78 21.85 -10.96
N ALA A 102 4.59 20.84 -10.57
CA ALA A 102 4.55 19.51 -11.17
C ALA A 102 3.24 18.76 -10.81
N PHE A 103 2.77 18.86 -9.58
CA PHE A 103 1.47 18.32 -9.16
C PHE A 103 0.33 18.93 -9.99
N GLU A 104 0.28 20.24 -10.09
CA GLU A 104 -0.73 20.94 -10.89
C GLU A 104 -0.71 20.55 -12.37
N TYR A 105 0.49 20.36 -12.95
CA TYR A 105 0.64 19.85 -14.31
C TYR A 105 0.04 18.46 -14.47
N LEU A 106 0.33 17.53 -13.54
CA LEU A 106 -0.24 16.18 -13.60
C LEU A 106 -1.76 16.18 -13.45
N ILE A 107 -2.29 17.04 -12.59
CA ILE A 107 -3.74 17.17 -12.39
C ILE A 107 -4.42 17.79 -13.61
N ARG A 108 -3.94 18.93 -14.11
CA ARG A 108 -4.64 19.73 -15.12
C ARG A 108 -4.39 19.27 -16.55
N ASP A 109 -3.13 18.97 -16.86
CA ASP A 109 -2.74 18.68 -18.24
C ASP A 109 -2.67 17.18 -18.53
N LYS A 110 -2.43 16.37 -17.51
CA LYS A 110 -2.31 14.91 -17.62
C LYS A 110 -3.48 14.14 -17.01
N HIS A 111 -4.38 14.81 -16.32
CA HIS A 111 -5.63 14.29 -15.77
C HIS A 111 -5.46 13.13 -14.77
N PHE A 112 -4.38 13.15 -14.01
CA PHE A 112 -4.05 12.06 -13.08
C PHE A 112 -5.11 11.83 -12.00
N ALA A 113 -5.88 12.86 -11.62
CA ALA A 113 -7.01 12.67 -10.72
C ALA A 113 -8.05 11.67 -11.27
N MET A 114 -8.19 11.58 -12.59
CA MET A 114 -9.09 10.61 -13.22
C MET A 114 -8.56 9.18 -13.15
N ASN A 115 -7.24 9.01 -13.10
CA ASN A 115 -6.63 7.70 -12.93
C ASN A 115 -6.95 7.10 -11.55
N LEU A 116 -7.13 7.96 -10.55
CA LEU A 116 -7.49 7.57 -9.19
C LEU A 116 -8.98 7.21 -9.02
N MET A 117 -9.79 7.42 -10.02
CA MET A 117 -11.20 6.98 -9.97
C MET A 117 -11.35 5.47 -10.08
N GLN A 118 -10.33 4.79 -10.56
CA GLN A 118 -10.30 3.34 -10.66
C GLN A 118 -8.85 2.86 -10.53
N TYR A 119 -8.49 2.40 -9.35
CA TYR A 119 -7.15 1.90 -9.06
C TYR A 119 -6.89 0.58 -9.79
N LYS A 120 -7.86 -0.31 -9.78
CA LYS A 120 -7.82 -1.60 -10.47
C LYS A 120 -8.77 -1.60 -11.66
N ILE A 121 -8.27 -1.91 -12.83
CA ILE A 121 -9.06 -1.83 -14.07
C ILE A 121 -9.74 -3.16 -14.43
N LEU A 122 -9.23 -4.27 -13.94
CA LEU A 122 -9.77 -5.59 -14.23
C LEU A 122 -10.13 -6.34 -12.96
N ASP A 123 -11.34 -6.88 -12.95
CA ASP A 123 -11.75 -7.84 -11.93
C ASP A 123 -10.76 -8.99 -11.85
N GLY A 124 -10.32 -9.34 -10.66
CA GLY A 124 -9.44 -10.46 -10.41
C GLY A 124 -7.95 -10.13 -10.52
N HIS A 125 -7.56 -8.92 -10.81
CA HIS A 125 -6.17 -8.47 -10.63
C HIS A 125 -6.00 -7.97 -9.21
N LEU A 126 -5.66 -8.88 -8.34
CA LEU A 126 -5.59 -8.62 -6.91
C LEU A 126 -4.14 -8.71 -6.44
N LEU A 127 -3.33 -7.75 -6.85
CA LEU A 127 -2.08 -7.49 -6.17
C LEU A 127 -2.40 -6.72 -4.89
N HIS A 128 -2.55 -7.44 -3.81
CA HIS A 128 -2.89 -6.86 -2.53
C HIS A 128 -1.79 -5.94 -1.98
N ILE A 129 -0.57 -6.10 -2.46
CA ILE A 129 0.52 -5.18 -2.15
C ILE A 129 0.20 -3.78 -2.69
N ASP A 130 -0.39 -3.67 -3.88
CA ASP A 130 -0.79 -2.39 -4.44
C ASP A 130 -1.89 -1.75 -3.62
N ASP A 131 -2.83 -2.52 -3.09
CA ASP A 131 -3.86 -2.00 -2.18
C ASP A 131 -3.23 -1.36 -0.95
N ASN A 132 -2.26 -2.03 -0.33
CA ASN A 132 -1.56 -1.44 0.81
C ASN A 132 -0.84 -0.14 0.44
N HIS A 133 -0.19 -0.10 -0.70
CA HIS A 133 0.47 1.13 -1.20
C HIS A 133 -0.55 2.23 -1.44
N ASP A 134 -1.69 1.91 -2.03
CA ASP A 134 -2.73 2.87 -2.33
C ASP A 134 -3.35 3.45 -1.05
N PHE A 135 -3.66 2.61 -0.05
CA PHE A 135 -4.18 3.10 1.23
C PHE A 135 -3.16 3.92 2.02
N LEU A 136 -1.87 3.57 1.97
CA LEU A 136 -0.81 4.40 2.54
C LEU A 136 -0.73 5.76 1.86
N MET A 137 -0.70 5.78 0.54
CA MET A 137 -0.51 7.00 -0.24
C MET A 137 -1.72 7.91 -0.21
N ILE A 138 -2.94 7.38 -0.32
CA ILE A 138 -4.15 8.21 -0.28
C ILE A 138 -4.31 8.89 1.09
N SER A 139 -3.92 8.23 2.17
CA SER A 139 -3.95 8.82 3.51
C SER A 139 -3.09 10.08 3.61
N LEU A 140 -1.91 10.07 2.98
CA LEU A 140 -1.04 11.23 2.90
C LEU A 140 -1.54 12.27 1.91
N LEU A 141 -1.96 11.87 0.72
CA LEU A 141 -2.48 12.80 -0.29
C LEU A 141 -3.65 13.61 0.27
N MET A 142 -4.59 12.94 0.93
CA MET A 142 -5.74 13.58 1.56
C MET A 142 -5.34 14.50 2.72
N ARG A 143 -4.21 14.28 3.37
CA ARG A 143 -3.68 15.17 4.41
C ARG A 143 -3.14 16.48 3.84
N TYR A 144 -2.52 16.46 2.66
CA TYR A 144 -1.78 17.58 2.10
C TYR A 144 -2.50 18.32 0.98
N VAL A 145 -3.66 17.85 0.54
CA VAL A 145 -4.46 18.51 -0.47
C VAL A 145 -5.58 19.34 0.20
N ASP A 146 -5.53 20.65 0.00
CA ASP A 146 -6.51 21.58 0.59
C ASP A 146 -7.70 21.86 -0.34
N ASP A 147 -7.56 21.70 -1.66
CA ASP A 147 -8.64 21.96 -2.61
C ASP A 147 -9.82 20.99 -2.37
N PRO A 148 -10.99 21.49 -1.96
CA PRO A 148 -12.12 20.64 -1.64
C PRO A 148 -12.68 19.88 -2.84
N LYS A 149 -12.47 20.38 -4.06
CA LYS A 149 -12.92 19.69 -5.28
C LYS A 149 -12.03 18.50 -5.57
N LEU A 150 -10.71 18.67 -5.47
CA LEU A 150 -9.78 17.58 -5.62
C LEU A 150 -9.98 16.53 -4.52
N ARG A 151 -10.16 16.97 -3.27
CA ARG A 151 -10.48 16.06 -2.17
C ARG A 151 -11.73 15.23 -2.45
N SER A 152 -12.78 15.84 -3.01
CA SER A 152 -14.00 15.10 -3.37
C SER A 152 -13.74 14.06 -4.45
N VAL A 153 -12.92 14.36 -5.46
CA VAL A 153 -12.54 13.39 -6.50
C VAL A 153 -11.74 12.25 -5.91
N PHE A 154 -10.76 12.56 -5.09
CA PHE A 154 -9.94 11.52 -4.44
C PHE A 154 -10.75 10.66 -3.47
N ALA A 155 -11.68 11.25 -2.72
CA ALA A 155 -12.59 10.50 -1.87
C ALA A 155 -13.50 9.55 -2.66
N MET A 156 -13.95 9.95 -3.84
CA MET A 156 -14.72 9.06 -4.72
C MET A 156 -13.88 7.86 -5.17
N GLY A 157 -12.64 8.09 -5.60
CA GLY A 157 -11.74 7.01 -5.97
C GLY A 157 -11.45 6.07 -4.80
N LEU A 158 -11.17 6.64 -3.63
CA LEU A 158 -10.99 5.85 -2.40
C LEU A 158 -12.23 5.04 -2.05
N THR A 159 -13.43 5.61 -2.24
CA THR A 159 -14.69 4.87 -1.97
C THR A 159 -14.81 3.65 -2.89
N HIS A 160 -14.52 3.81 -4.18
CA HIS A 160 -14.54 2.67 -5.09
C HIS A 160 -13.52 1.60 -4.68
N HIS A 161 -12.31 2.01 -4.38
CA HIS A 161 -11.25 1.08 -3.97
C HIS A 161 -11.60 0.34 -2.68
N TRP A 162 -12.09 1.08 -1.67
CA TRP A 162 -12.53 0.49 -0.42
C TRP A 162 -13.75 -0.43 -0.60
N ASP A 163 -14.69 -0.09 -1.47
CA ASP A 163 -15.84 -0.93 -1.78
C ASP A 163 -15.45 -2.31 -2.33
N ASP A 164 -14.35 -2.37 -3.09
CA ASP A 164 -13.82 -3.62 -3.60
C ASP A 164 -13.15 -4.46 -2.50
N GLU A 165 -12.51 -3.82 -1.52
CA GLU A 165 -11.72 -4.50 -0.51
C GLU A 165 -12.40 -4.62 0.87
N LYS A 166 -13.48 -3.88 1.15
CA LYS A 166 -14.12 -3.84 2.47
C LYS A 166 -14.57 -5.19 3.02
N ALA A 167 -14.88 -6.15 2.13
CA ALA A 167 -15.29 -7.49 2.52
C ALA A 167 -14.16 -8.30 3.16
N GLU A 168 -12.93 -7.84 3.08
CA GLU A 168 -11.80 -8.41 3.81
C GLU A 168 -11.78 -8.02 5.28
N HIS A 169 -12.52 -6.99 5.65
CA HIS A 169 -12.52 -6.43 7.01
C HIS A 169 -11.14 -5.94 7.47
N ASN A 170 -10.29 -5.50 6.54
CA ASN A 170 -8.97 -4.99 6.86
C ASN A 170 -9.05 -3.71 7.70
N ALA A 171 -8.59 -3.77 8.95
CA ALA A 171 -8.68 -2.66 9.88
C ALA A 171 -7.98 -1.40 9.36
N PHE A 172 -6.81 -1.54 8.72
CA PHE A 172 -6.09 -0.39 8.19
C PHE A 172 -6.85 0.29 7.05
N PHE A 173 -7.38 -0.48 6.11
CA PHE A 173 -8.16 0.06 4.98
C PHE A 173 -9.42 0.76 5.47
N ASN A 174 -10.13 0.15 6.41
CA ASN A 174 -11.31 0.74 7.04
C ASN A 174 -10.97 2.07 7.72
N PHE A 175 -9.91 2.10 8.51
CA PHE A 175 -9.51 3.33 9.20
C PHE A 175 -9.05 4.43 8.26
N VAL A 176 -8.33 4.10 7.19
CA VAL A 176 -7.97 5.09 6.16
C VAL A 176 -9.21 5.64 5.49
N TYR A 177 -10.15 4.77 5.11
CA TYR A 177 -11.41 5.21 4.53
C TYR A 177 -12.16 6.17 5.44
N GLY A 178 -12.38 5.80 6.70
CA GLY A 178 -13.05 6.64 7.67
C GLY A 178 -12.34 7.97 7.92
N ALA A 179 -11.02 7.94 8.08
CA ALA A 179 -10.21 9.13 8.33
C ALA A 179 -10.23 10.13 7.15
N CYS A 180 -10.22 9.61 5.92
CA CYS A 180 -10.15 10.42 4.71
C CYS A 180 -11.51 10.97 4.27
N THR A 181 -12.59 10.21 4.48
CA THR A 181 -13.92 10.54 3.98
C THR A 181 -14.85 11.08 5.06
N GLY A 182 -14.65 10.70 6.31
CA GLY A 182 -15.58 10.96 7.42
C GLY A 182 -16.81 10.07 7.40
N GLU A 183 -16.87 9.10 6.51
CA GLU A 183 -17.97 8.13 6.39
C GLU A 183 -17.79 6.95 7.35
N GLN A 184 -18.84 6.13 7.49
CA GLN A 184 -18.76 4.91 8.29
C GLN A 184 -17.80 3.90 7.65
N CYS A 185 -16.93 3.32 8.47
CA CYS A 185 -15.81 2.50 8.02
C CYS A 185 -15.66 1.17 8.78
N ASP A 186 -16.74 0.58 9.23
CA ASP A 186 -16.74 -0.73 9.90
C ASP A 186 -15.76 -0.82 11.09
N ILE A 187 -15.84 0.17 11.98
CA ILE A 187 -14.92 0.29 13.14
C ILE A 187 -15.02 -0.90 14.07
N GLU A 188 -16.24 -1.41 14.34
CA GLU A 188 -16.47 -2.51 15.28
C GLU A 188 -15.71 -3.76 14.82
N THR A 189 -15.90 -4.18 13.57
CA THR A 189 -15.17 -5.33 13.01
C THR A 189 -13.67 -5.09 12.98
N SER A 190 -13.24 -3.86 12.67
CA SER A 190 -11.82 -3.51 12.67
C SER A 190 -11.18 -3.61 14.07
N VAL A 191 -11.93 -3.26 15.11
CA VAL A 191 -11.46 -3.43 16.49
C VAL A 191 -11.39 -4.89 16.88
N ASP A 192 -12.39 -5.68 16.49
CA ASP A 192 -12.40 -7.13 16.74
C ASP A 192 -11.21 -7.82 16.04
N GLU A 193 -10.93 -7.43 14.80
CA GLU A 193 -9.76 -7.91 14.05
C GLU A 193 -8.44 -7.58 14.75
N LEU A 194 -8.33 -6.36 15.29
CA LEU A 194 -7.15 -5.99 16.08
C LEU A 194 -7.06 -6.78 17.41
N ALA A 195 -8.20 -7.02 18.05
CA ALA A 195 -8.24 -7.80 19.29
C ALA A 195 -7.85 -9.27 19.07
N ASP A 196 -8.17 -9.79 17.91
CA ASP A 196 -7.83 -11.16 17.52
C ASP A 196 -6.40 -11.32 16.99
N TYR A 197 -5.63 -10.24 17.00
CA TYR A 197 -4.23 -10.28 16.54
C TYR A 197 -3.42 -11.32 17.32
N PRO A 198 -2.82 -12.29 16.65
CA PRO A 198 -2.07 -13.34 17.30
C PRO A 198 -0.77 -12.80 17.91
N MET A 199 -0.66 -12.92 19.21
CA MET A 199 0.56 -12.52 19.95
C MET A 199 1.65 -13.58 19.87
N ASP A 200 1.33 -14.78 19.43
CA ASP A 200 2.29 -15.83 19.13
C ASP A 200 2.81 -15.65 17.71
N GLN A 201 4.03 -15.15 17.60
CA GLN A 201 4.62 -14.77 16.32
C GLN A 201 5.28 -15.90 15.55
N ILE A 202 5.32 -17.10 16.10
CA ILE A 202 6.17 -18.15 15.54
C ILE A 202 5.62 -18.73 14.25
N LEU A 203 4.31 -18.87 14.13
CA LEU A 203 3.74 -19.56 12.96
C LEU A 203 2.55 -18.84 12.33
N TRP A 204 2.06 -17.80 12.95
CA TRP A 204 0.80 -17.22 12.54
C TRP A 204 0.82 -16.58 11.15
N THR A 205 1.94 -15.97 10.77
CA THR A 205 2.05 -15.27 9.49
C THR A 205 1.75 -16.17 8.29
N LEU A 206 2.09 -17.44 8.38
CA LEU A 206 1.80 -18.36 7.30
C LEU A 206 0.51 -19.13 7.48
N TYR A 207 0.18 -19.43 8.73
CA TYR A 207 -0.91 -20.36 9.00
C TYR A 207 -2.19 -19.70 9.46
N ASN A 208 -2.13 -18.48 9.97
CA ASN A 208 -3.29 -17.87 10.56
C ASN A 208 -4.39 -17.60 9.53
N SER A 209 -4.02 -17.08 8.38
CA SER A 209 -4.95 -16.83 7.29
C SER A 209 -5.43 -18.07 6.58
N TRP A 210 -4.63 -19.13 6.65
CA TRP A 210 -4.84 -20.32 5.84
C TRP A 210 -5.34 -21.51 6.63
N ARG A 211 -5.23 -21.44 7.95
CA ARG A 211 -5.47 -22.56 8.85
C ARG A 211 -6.82 -23.24 8.66
N ASP A 212 -7.82 -22.45 8.40
CA ASP A 212 -9.20 -22.91 8.31
C ASP A 212 -9.75 -22.81 6.88
N LEU A 213 -8.93 -22.43 5.94
CA LEU A 213 -9.29 -22.39 4.54
C LEU A 213 -8.93 -23.71 3.86
N ASP A 214 -9.91 -24.33 3.28
CA ASP A 214 -9.68 -25.42 2.34
C ASP A 214 -9.26 -24.78 1.01
N TRP A 215 -8.01 -24.41 0.92
CA TRP A 215 -7.45 -23.82 -0.27
C TRP A 215 -7.34 -24.86 -1.37
N ASP A 216 -8.32 -24.88 -2.20
CA ASP A 216 -8.21 -25.51 -3.48
C ASP A 216 -7.72 -24.46 -4.48
N MET A 217 -6.42 -24.35 -4.63
CA MET A 217 -5.84 -23.52 -5.68
C MET A 217 -6.23 -24.10 -7.02
N ARG A 218 -7.26 -23.57 -7.55
CA ARG A 218 -7.68 -23.90 -8.91
C ARG A 218 -6.71 -23.22 -9.86
N PRO A 219 -6.15 -23.95 -10.82
CA PRO A 219 -5.46 -23.31 -11.90
C PRO A 219 -6.44 -22.38 -12.58
N THR A 220 -6.16 -21.09 -12.56
CA THR A 220 -6.94 -20.13 -13.31
C THR A 220 -6.84 -20.50 -14.78
N GLU A 221 -7.92 -20.40 -15.52
CA GLU A 221 -7.96 -20.68 -16.97
C GLU A 221 -6.92 -19.88 -17.76
N VAL A 222 -6.36 -18.87 -17.16
CA VAL A 222 -5.39 -17.97 -17.79
C VAL A 222 -3.95 -18.47 -17.64
N GLY A 223 -3.72 -19.58 -16.97
CA GLY A 223 -2.35 -20.12 -16.75
C GLY A 223 -1.42 -19.16 -16.07
N MET A 224 -1.98 -18.12 -15.52
CA MET A 224 -1.24 -17.03 -14.95
C MET A 224 -1.09 -17.26 -13.48
N ILE A 225 0.02 -17.11 -13.13
CA ILE A 225 0.58 -16.77 -11.87
C ILE A 225 -0.51 -16.76 -10.79
N PRO A 226 -0.80 -17.90 -10.18
CA PRO A 226 -1.76 -17.98 -9.08
C PRO A 226 -1.48 -16.97 -7.98
N GLN A 227 -0.22 -16.57 -7.87
CA GLN A 227 0.26 -15.61 -6.90
C GLN A 227 -0.29 -14.18 -7.05
N LEU A 228 -0.89 -13.86 -8.16
CA LEU A 228 -1.48 -12.54 -8.36
C LEU A 228 -2.95 -12.48 -7.94
N TYR A 229 -3.54 -13.61 -7.60
CA TYR A 229 -4.95 -13.70 -7.31
C TYR A 229 -5.21 -14.37 -5.98
N HIS A 230 -6.09 -13.82 -5.21
CA HIS A 230 -6.68 -14.57 -4.12
C HIS A 230 -7.58 -15.65 -4.71
N PRO A 231 -7.45 -16.91 -4.28
CA PRO A 231 -8.28 -17.99 -4.79
C PRO A 231 -9.74 -17.90 -4.34
N LEU A 232 -10.01 -17.13 -3.28
CA LEU A 232 -11.35 -16.91 -2.77
C LEU A 232 -11.77 -15.46 -2.96
N PRO A 233 -13.07 -15.21 -3.19
CA PRO A 233 -13.63 -13.87 -3.10
C PRO A 233 -13.34 -13.23 -1.74
N ALA A 234 -13.25 -11.91 -1.68
CA ALA A 234 -12.89 -11.18 -0.47
C ALA A 234 -13.71 -11.59 0.76
N HIS A 235 -15.02 -11.76 0.61
CA HIS A 235 -15.93 -12.15 1.69
C HIS A 235 -15.78 -13.60 2.18
N GLU A 236 -15.02 -14.42 1.47
CA GLU A 236 -14.75 -15.81 1.84
C GLU A 236 -13.35 -15.98 2.44
N ARG A 237 -12.53 -14.94 2.40
CA ARG A 237 -11.18 -14.98 2.96
C ARG A 237 -11.24 -14.81 4.46
N ARG A 238 -10.58 -15.68 5.18
CA ARG A 238 -10.32 -15.49 6.60
C ARG A 238 -9.00 -14.77 6.74
N ILE A 239 -9.08 -13.48 6.70
CA ILE A 239 -7.93 -12.64 6.76
C ILE A 239 -7.99 -11.87 8.05
N ASN A 240 -6.98 -12.01 8.83
CA ASN A 240 -6.74 -11.08 9.90
C ASN A 240 -6.12 -9.83 9.31
N SER A 241 -6.79 -8.71 9.47
CA SER A 241 -6.37 -7.44 8.91
C SER A 241 -5.00 -7.00 9.32
N CYS A 242 -4.54 -7.51 10.41
CA CYS A 242 -3.24 -7.16 10.90
C CYS A 242 -2.15 -7.98 10.30
N ASP A 243 -2.53 -9.11 9.76
CA ASP A 243 -1.50 -9.98 9.31
C ASP A 243 -1.54 -10.23 7.88
N SER A 244 -2.33 -10.84 7.69
CA SER A 244 -2.27 -11.68 6.72
C SER A 244 -2.60 -11.23 5.49
N ASN A 245 -3.51 -10.59 5.54
CA ASN A 245 -3.82 -10.08 4.33
C ASN A 245 -2.61 -9.50 3.85
N ARG A 246 -2.16 -8.80 4.76
CA ARG A 246 -1.15 -8.15 4.48
C ARG A 246 0.01 -8.82 4.25
N PHE A 247 0.28 -9.49 5.11
CA PHE A 247 1.50 -10.19 5.07
C PHE A 247 1.59 -11.03 3.82
N ILE A 248 0.59 -11.77 3.61
CA ILE A 248 0.59 -12.71 2.54
C ILE A 248 0.57 -12.05 1.21
N ALA A 249 -0.20 -11.01 1.10
CA ALA A 249 -0.29 -10.32 -0.13
C ALA A 249 0.85 -9.37 -0.31
N ASP A 250 1.15 -8.66 0.73
CA ASP A 250 2.08 -7.58 0.63
C ASP A 250 3.44 -7.93 0.38
N SER A 251 3.84 -9.04 0.77
CA SER A 251 5.24 -9.36 0.60
C SER A 251 5.63 -9.62 -0.83
N GLY A 252 4.79 -9.48 -1.80
CA GLY A 252 5.06 -10.04 -3.11
C GLY A 252 5.34 -11.53 -3.06
N ILE A 253 5.49 -12.01 -1.84
CA ILE A 253 5.67 -13.39 -1.46
C ILE A 253 4.31 -14.07 -1.39
N ALA A 254 3.24 -13.31 -1.41
CA ALA A 254 1.90 -13.86 -1.41
C ALA A 254 1.73 -14.94 -2.46
N GLY A 255 2.24 -14.70 -3.63
CA GLY A 255 2.22 -15.70 -4.65
C GLY A 255 3.03 -16.93 -4.31
N GLU A 256 4.13 -16.76 -3.62
CA GLU A 256 4.90 -17.89 -3.11
C GLU A 256 4.13 -18.60 -2.01
N ALA A 257 3.55 -17.86 -1.09
CA ALA A 257 2.72 -18.43 -0.04
C ALA A 257 1.52 -19.17 -0.63
N GLU A 258 0.83 -18.57 -1.57
CA GLU A 258 -0.29 -19.19 -2.26
C GLU A 258 0.12 -20.47 -2.99
N ARG A 259 1.26 -20.47 -3.63
CA ARG A 259 1.82 -21.69 -4.24
C ARG A 259 2.14 -22.74 -3.21
N LEU A 260 2.62 -22.34 -2.06
CA LEU A 260 2.95 -23.26 -0.98
C LEU A 260 1.73 -23.93 -0.40
N PHE A 261 0.63 -23.21 -0.39
CA PHE A 261 -0.64 -23.75 0.08
C PHE A 261 -1.40 -24.56 -0.94
N THR A 262 -0.89 -24.70 -2.15
CA THR A 262 -1.44 -25.62 -3.12
C THR A 262 -1.11 -27.08 -2.83
N LYS A 263 -1.31 -27.51 -1.63
CA LYS A 263 -1.11 -28.93 -1.26
C LYS A 263 0.22 -29.54 -1.74
N SER A 264 1.25 -28.72 -1.79
CA SER A 264 2.57 -29.26 -1.96
C SER A 264 2.87 -30.08 -0.72
N ASP A 265 2.98 -31.38 -0.88
CA ASP A 265 3.50 -32.27 0.16
C ASP A 265 5.00 -32.02 0.41
N ASP A 266 5.57 -31.02 -0.24
CA ASP A 266 6.96 -30.66 -0.07
C ASP A 266 7.13 -29.79 1.18
N PRO A 267 7.67 -30.36 2.26
CA PRO A 267 7.88 -29.61 3.48
C PRO A 267 8.90 -28.46 3.30
N THR A 268 9.68 -28.48 2.23
CA THR A 268 10.65 -27.42 1.94
C THR A 268 9.97 -26.18 1.38
N ALA A 269 8.75 -26.31 0.89
CA ALA A 269 7.98 -25.18 0.41
C ALA A 269 7.79 -24.10 1.48
N PHE A 270 7.72 -24.51 2.74
CA PHE A 270 7.58 -23.57 3.87
C PHE A 270 8.90 -22.97 4.34
N THR A 271 10.00 -23.57 3.98
CA THR A 271 11.33 -23.07 4.40
C THR A 271 11.80 -21.85 3.62
N MET A 272 11.07 -21.47 2.60
CA MET A 272 11.37 -20.26 1.83
C MET A 272 11.00 -18.96 2.57
N PHE A 273 10.22 -19.09 3.63
CA PHE A 273 9.73 -17.92 4.37
C PHE A 273 10.33 -17.90 5.77
N PRO A 274 11.02 -16.81 6.06
CA PRO A 274 11.45 -16.53 7.42
C PRO A 274 10.24 -16.51 8.34
N GLY A 275 10.31 -17.21 9.46
CA GLY A 275 9.22 -17.22 10.44
C GLY A 275 8.29 -18.43 10.38
N THR A 276 8.57 -19.43 9.55
CA THR A 276 7.76 -20.65 9.49
C THR A 276 8.03 -21.66 10.61
N GLY A 277 8.80 -21.28 11.57
CA GLY A 277 9.12 -22.11 12.73
C GLY A 277 10.44 -22.87 12.66
N ASP A 278 11.04 -22.97 11.49
CA ASP A 278 12.34 -23.63 11.33
C ASP A 278 13.54 -22.68 11.34
N ASP A 279 13.27 -21.39 11.44
CA ASP A 279 14.31 -20.36 11.47
C ASP A 279 14.94 -20.14 12.84
N HIS A 280 14.49 -20.87 13.84
CA HIS A 280 14.98 -20.80 15.22
C HIS A 280 14.97 -19.39 15.83
N GLY A 281 14.01 -18.58 15.44
CA GLY A 281 13.89 -17.21 15.93
C GLY A 281 14.86 -16.22 15.27
N MET A 282 15.40 -16.54 14.12
CA MET A 282 16.26 -15.62 13.38
C MET A 282 15.51 -14.43 12.78
N TYR A 283 14.20 -14.57 12.64
CA TYR A 283 13.32 -13.52 12.12
C TYR A 283 12.31 -13.08 13.16
N LEU A 284 12.31 -11.82 13.46
CA LEU A 284 11.37 -11.20 14.39
C LEU A 284 10.45 -10.25 13.61
N MET A 285 9.17 -10.57 13.58
CA MET A 285 8.17 -9.66 13.03
C MET A 285 7.96 -8.47 13.98
N ALA A 286 7.93 -7.29 13.43
CA ALA A 286 7.86 -6.05 14.22
C ALA A 286 6.43 -5.71 14.70
N CYS A 287 5.47 -6.60 14.56
CA CYS A 287 4.06 -6.37 14.86
C CYS A 287 3.46 -5.13 14.16
N THR A 288 4.04 -4.71 13.06
CA THR A 288 3.61 -3.51 12.33
C THR A 288 2.17 -3.63 11.87
N ASN A 289 1.76 -4.84 11.49
CA ASN A 289 0.39 -5.11 11.07
C ASN A 289 -0.65 -4.87 12.16
N TYR A 290 -0.25 -4.91 13.42
CA TYR A 290 -1.07 -4.52 14.56
C TYR A 290 -0.85 -3.05 14.95
N THR A 291 0.40 -2.68 15.16
CA THR A 291 0.71 -1.37 15.74
C THR A 291 0.39 -0.23 14.79
N HIS A 292 0.55 -0.42 13.48
CA HIS A 292 0.29 0.62 12.51
C HIS A 292 -1.20 0.97 12.41
N PRO A 293 -2.13 0.05 12.13
CA PRO A 293 -3.55 0.38 12.10
C PRO A 293 -4.07 0.88 13.46
N TYR A 294 -3.60 0.32 14.57
CA TYR A 294 -3.97 0.79 15.90
C TYR A 294 -3.62 2.27 16.12
N TRP A 295 -2.36 2.65 15.90
CA TRP A 295 -1.94 4.03 16.12
C TRP A 295 -2.49 4.98 15.08
N PHE A 296 -2.71 4.52 13.85
CA PHE A 296 -3.40 5.30 12.82
C PHE A 296 -4.82 5.67 13.27
N ALA A 297 -5.59 4.69 13.69
CA ALA A 297 -6.96 4.91 14.18
C ALA A 297 -7.00 5.82 15.42
N ARG A 298 -6.05 5.65 16.34
CA ARG A 298 -5.89 6.52 17.53
C ARG A 298 -5.59 7.97 17.12
N TYR A 299 -4.68 8.16 16.18
CA TYR A 299 -4.29 9.49 15.71
C TYR A 299 -5.45 10.24 15.07
N TYR A 300 -6.28 9.57 14.33
CA TYR A 300 -7.46 10.15 13.69
C TYR A 300 -8.71 10.14 14.58
N GLY A 301 -8.63 9.65 15.81
CA GLY A 301 -9.75 9.64 16.76
C GLY A 301 -10.88 8.69 16.38
N LEU A 302 -10.58 7.64 15.61
CA LEU A 302 -11.55 6.62 15.20
C LEU A 302 -11.79 5.58 16.29
N ILE A 303 -10.80 5.34 17.15
CA ILE A 303 -10.89 4.47 18.33
C ILE A 303 -10.37 5.19 19.57
N GLU A 304 -10.94 4.86 20.71
CA GLU A 304 -10.55 5.39 22.00
C GLU A 304 -9.47 4.52 22.66
N GLU A 305 -8.83 5.08 23.70
CA GLU A 305 -7.90 4.33 24.54
C GLU A 305 -8.67 3.24 25.28
N ALA A 306 -8.12 2.03 25.31
CA ALA A 306 -8.69 0.99 26.15
C ALA A 306 -8.56 1.41 27.61
N GLU A 307 -9.68 1.42 28.34
CA GLU A 307 -9.71 1.68 29.77
C GLU A 307 -8.95 0.60 30.58
#